data_47270a1efdeaf5f6cea5073501d03b58
#
_entry.id   47270a1efdeaf5f6cea5073501d03b58
#
_cell.length_a   1.000
_cell.length_b   1.000
_cell.length_c   1.000
_cell.angle_alpha   90.00
_cell.angle_beta   90.00
_cell.angle_gamma   90.00
#
_symmetry.space_group_name_H-M   'P 1'
#
loop_
_entity.id
_entity.type
_entity.pdbx_description
1 polymer ?
#
loop_
_entity_poly.entity_id
_entity_poly.type
_entity_poly.pdbx_seq_one_letter_code
_entity_poly.pdbx_strand_id
1 'polypeptide(L)'
;TEECLKRGIPVSYFSKGGVYFGRLQSTGHINVARQRKQSALYDTEFAATLAMKILCAKIKNQSVVLRRYEKSRGINLEEEQKMLTICKNKIMTCNRIEEMIGFEGQAAKYYFKGLAACIDKEFSFQGRSRRPPRDEFNSMISLGYSILMNEVYCKIEMRGLNPYFGFIHRDAEKHPTLASDMMEEWRAVIVDATAMSMINGHEIQKEHFNFSMDEPGCYLTRDGLKIYLNKLERKFQTEVRYLKYVDYAVSF
;
A
#
# COMPACT_ATOMS: atom_id res chain seq x y z
N THR A 1 -0.10 19.89 -19.44
CA THR A 1 -0.05 20.35 -18.03
C THR A 1 -1.16 21.36 -17.76
N GLU A 2 -1.29 22.44 -18.55
CA GLU A 2 -2.32 23.47 -18.38
C GLU A 2 -3.74 22.89 -18.41
N GLU A 3 -4.05 22.01 -19.36
CA GLU A 3 -5.36 21.38 -19.49
C GLU A 3 -5.67 20.46 -18.29
N CYS A 4 -4.67 19.77 -17.75
CA CYS A 4 -4.83 19.00 -16.52
C CYS A 4 -5.20 19.89 -15.34
N LEU A 5 -4.51 21.04 -15.18
CA LEU A 5 -4.78 21.99 -14.11
C LEU A 5 -6.19 22.60 -14.22
N LYS A 6 -6.64 22.97 -15.43
CA LYS A 6 -8.00 23.47 -15.67
C LYS A 6 -9.07 22.47 -15.28
N ARG A 7 -8.82 21.17 -15.49
CA ARG A 7 -9.72 20.07 -15.12
C ARG A 7 -9.55 19.57 -13.70
N GLY A 8 -8.67 20.14 -12.89
CA GLY A 8 -8.37 19.68 -11.53
C GLY A 8 -7.63 18.35 -11.49
N ILE A 9 -6.98 17.93 -12.58
CA ILE A 9 -6.21 16.69 -12.66
C ILE A 9 -4.78 16.98 -12.20
N PRO A 10 -4.31 16.36 -11.09
CA PRO A 10 -2.94 16.54 -10.63
C PRO A 10 -1.95 15.85 -11.55
N VAL A 11 -0.77 16.44 -11.75
CA VAL A 11 0.32 15.88 -12.54
C VAL A 11 1.51 15.63 -11.60
N SER A 12 1.83 14.38 -11.37
CA SER A 12 2.92 13.94 -10.48
C SER A 12 4.18 13.55 -11.27
N TYR A 13 5.33 13.90 -10.73
CA TYR A 13 6.63 13.61 -11.34
C TYR A 13 7.40 12.61 -10.48
N PHE A 14 7.92 11.56 -11.14
CA PHE A 14 8.72 10.50 -10.52
C PHE A 14 10.04 10.29 -11.25
N SER A 15 11.06 9.83 -10.54
CA SER A 15 12.27 9.28 -11.16
C SER A 15 11.98 7.94 -11.86
N LYS A 16 12.94 7.45 -12.64
CA LYS A 16 12.89 6.10 -13.24
C LYS A 16 12.79 4.99 -12.18
N GLY A 17 13.34 5.21 -10.98
CA GLY A 17 13.28 4.28 -9.86
C GLY A 17 12.06 4.46 -8.93
N GLY A 18 11.07 5.28 -9.33
CA GLY A 18 9.84 5.49 -8.56
C GLY A 18 9.95 6.51 -7.41
N VAL A 19 11.03 7.28 -7.33
CA VAL A 19 11.16 8.36 -6.35
C VAL A 19 10.27 9.54 -6.76
N TYR A 20 9.38 9.94 -5.89
CA TYR A 20 8.49 11.09 -6.11
C TYR A 20 9.26 12.40 -6.00
N PHE A 21 9.16 13.27 -7.01
CA PHE A 21 9.81 14.59 -7.05
C PHE A 21 8.87 15.72 -6.64
N GLY A 22 7.60 15.62 -7.01
CA GLY A 22 6.62 16.68 -6.78
C GLY A 22 5.43 16.58 -7.71
N ARG A 23 4.51 17.53 -7.59
CA ARG A 23 3.33 17.61 -8.44
C ARG A 23 2.96 19.05 -8.78
N LEU A 24 2.20 19.20 -9.86
CA LEU A 24 1.43 20.39 -10.21
C LEU A 24 -0.04 20.09 -9.97
N GLN A 25 -0.74 21.00 -9.28
CA GLN A 25 -2.12 20.80 -8.88
C GLN A 25 -2.86 22.14 -8.79
N SER A 26 -4.17 22.15 -9.13
CA SER A 26 -5.03 23.31 -8.88
C SER A 26 -5.37 23.42 -7.40
N THR A 27 -5.69 24.63 -6.92
CA THR A 27 -6.04 24.88 -5.50
C THR A 27 -7.54 24.87 -5.23
N GLY A 28 -8.38 24.63 -6.25
CA GLY A 28 -9.83 24.70 -6.14
C GLY A 28 -10.48 23.69 -5.20
N HIS A 29 -9.74 22.65 -4.79
CA HIS A 29 -10.21 21.61 -3.85
C HIS A 29 -9.99 21.97 -2.37
N ILE A 30 -9.24 23.05 -2.06
CA ILE A 30 -8.87 23.39 -0.67
C ILE A 30 -10.11 23.77 0.14
N ASN A 31 -10.35 23.05 1.24
CA ASN A 31 -11.43 23.32 2.20
C ASN A 31 -10.85 23.54 3.61
N VAL A 32 -10.63 24.80 3.94
CA VAL A 32 -9.99 25.21 5.21
C VAL A 32 -10.78 24.76 6.44
N ALA A 33 -12.11 24.86 6.40
CA ALA A 33 -12.96 24.46 7.53
C ALA A 33 -12.85 22.95 7.79
N ARG A 34 -12.80 22.12 6.73
CA ARG A 34 -12.63 20.68 6.82
C ARG A 34 -11.25 20.30 7.37
N GLN A 35 -10.18 20.98 6.91
CA GLN A 35 -8.82 20.74 7.39
C GLN A 35 -8.66 21.13 8.86
N ARG A 36 -9.26 22.22 9.32
CA ARG A 36 -9.29 22.60 10.75
C ARG A 36 -10.00 21.54 11.58
N LYS A 37 -11.16 21.05 11.12
CA LYS A 37 -11.87 19.95 11.81
C LYS A 37 -11.03 18.67 11.85
N GLN A 38 -10.35 18.33 10.77
CA GLN A 38 -9.45 17.18 10.70
C GLN A 38 -8.33 17.30 11.74
N SER A 39 -7.65 18.46 11.80
CA SER A 39 -6.59 18.72 12.77
C SER A 39 -7.09 18.63 14.23
N ALA A 40 -8.30 19.11 14.51
CA ALA A 40 -8.88 19.06 15.84
C ALA A 40 -9.23 17.63 16.32
N LEU A 41 -9.26 16.65 15.42
CA LEU A 41 -9.53 15.24 15.76
C LEU A 41 -8.26 14.45 16.11
N TYR A 42 -7.09 15.04 15.97
CA TYR A 42 -5.81 14.45 16.39
C TYR A 42 -5.80 14.22 17.91
N ASP A 43 -5.22 13.12 18.37
CA ASP A 43 -5.16 12.71 19.80
C ASP A 43 -6.53 12.58 20.49
N THR A 44 -7.59 12.34 19.75
CA THR A 44 -8.93 12.09 20.28
C THR A 44 -9.32 10.62 20.18
N GLU A 45 -10.41 10.23 20.85
CA GLU A 45 -11.01 8.89 20.72
C GLU A 45 -11.35 8.52 19.27
N PHE A 46 -11.69 9.54 18.46
CA PHE A 46 -11.88 9.35 17.01
C PHE A 46 -10.62 8.80 16.34
N ALA A 47 -9.45 9.36 16.65
CA ALA A 47 -8.17 8.91 16.09
C ALA A 47 -7.88 7.44 16.43
N ALA A 48 -8.06 7.03 17.69
CA ALA A 48 -7.88 5.66 18.13
C ALA A 48 -8.87 4.70 17.46
N THR A 49 -10.14 5.09 17.35
CA THR A 49 -11.18 4.30 16.68
C THR A 49 -10.87 4.13 15.19
N LEU A 50 -10.43 5.19 14.51
CA LEU A 50 -10.05 5.15 13.10
C LEU A 50 -8.82 4.26 12.88
N ALA A 51 -7.78 4.41 13.71
CA ALA A 51 -6.59 3.58 13.68
C ALA A 51 -6.93 2.09 13.81
N MET A 52 -7.74 1.74 14.81
CA MET A 52 -8.22 0.37 15.01
C MET A 52 -8.91 -0.18 13.75
N LYS A 53 -9.82 0.58 13.14
CA LYS A 53 -10.57 0.15 11.94
C LYS A 53 -9.63 -0.07 10.76
N ILE A 54 -8.72 0.85 10.47
CA ILE A 54 -7.77 0.75 9.36
C ILE A 54 -6.84 -0.46 9.55
N LEU A 55 -6.25 -0.62 10.73
CA LEU A 55 -5.31 -1.71 11.00
C LEU A 55 -6.00 -3.08 11.01
N CYS A 56 -7.22 -3.18 11.54
CA CYS A 56 -8.02 -4.40 11.45
C CYS A 56 -8.40 -4.74 9.99
N ALA A 57 -8.76 -3.74 9.17
CA ALA A 57 -9.03 -3.93 7.75
C ALA A 57 -7.79 -4.39 6.98
N LYS A 58 -6.62 -3.78 7.25
CA LYS A 58 -5.32 -4.22 6.72
C LYS A 58 -5.08 -5.70 6.97
N ILE A 59 -5.13 -6.13 8.25
CA ILE A 59 -4.84 -7.52 8.61
C ILE A 59 -5.87 -8.48 8.00
N LYS A 60 -7.15 -8.09 7.95
CA LYS A 60 -8.19 -8.86 7.26
C LYS A 60 -7.86 -9.06 5.79
N ASN A 61 -7.46 -8.01 5.09
CA ASN A 61 -7.10 -8.05 3.68
C ASN A 61 -5.84 -8.89 3.44
N GLN A 62 -4.84 -8.78 4.32
CA GLN A 62 -3.66 -9.65 4.32
C GLN A 62 -4.04 -11.14 4.46
N SER A 63 -4.92 -11.47 5.41
CA SER A 63 -5.42 -12.83 5.59
C SER A 63 -6.16 -13.35 4.34
N VAL A 64 -6.96 -12.51 3.69
CA VAL A 64 -7.66 -12.88 2.43
C VAL A 64 -6.67 -13.19 1.32
N VAL A 65 -5.63 -12.39 1.15
CA VAL A 65 -4.58 -12.61 0.14
C VAL A 65 -3.85 -13.92 0.41
N LEU A 66 -3.43 -14.18 1.66
CA LEU A 66 -2.76 -15.43 2.03
C LEU A 66 -3.64 -16.65 1.76
N ARG A 67 -4.91 -16.66 2.18
CA ARG A 67 -5.84 -17.79 1.92
C ARG A 67 -5.99 -18.10 0.42
N ARG A 68 -5.98 -17.06 -0.41
CA ARG A 68 -6.05 -17.24 -1.87
C ARG A 68 -4.82 -18.00 -2.39
N TYR A 69 -3.62 -17.62 -1.94
CA TYR A 69 -2.38 -18.26 -2.36
C TYR A 69 -2.16 -19.62 -1.68
N GLU A 70 -2.52 -19.77 -0.41
CA GLU A 70 -2.58 -21.05 0.29
C GLU A 70 -3.35 -22.09 -0.53
N LYS A 71 -4.58 -21.74 -0.94
CA LYS A 71 -5.43 -22.62 -1.76
C LYS A 71 -4.84 -22.89 -3.14
N SER A 72 -4.34 -21.88 -3.84
CA SER A 72 -3.85 -22.03 -5.21
C SER A 72 -2.50 -22.76 -5.31
N ARG A 73 -1.67 -22.68 -4.26
CA ARG A 73 -0.35 -23.33 -4.20
C ARG A 73 -0.33 -24.63 -3.39
N GLY A 74 -1.42 -24.97 -2.71
CA GLY A 74 -1.51 -26.17 -1.87
C GLY A 74 -0.55 -26.15 -0.65
N ILE A 75 -0.26 -24.96 -0.12
CA ILE A 75 0.67 -24.75 1.01
C ILE A 75 -0.16 -24.54 2.27
N ASN A 76 0.27 -25.13 3.40
CA ASN A 76 -0.38 -24.89 4.69
C ASN A 76 0.16 -23.61 5.33
N LEU A 77 -0.70 -22.64 5.60
CA LEU A 77 -0.40 -21.37 6.28
C LEU A 77 -1.25 -21.19 7.56
N GLU A 78 -1.64 -22.29 8.21
CA GLU A 78 -2.49 -22.25 9.40
C GLU A 78 -1.88 -21.42 10.53
N GLU A 79 -0.57 -21.52 10.77
CA GLU A 79 0.14 -20.72 11.77
C GLU A 79 0.04 -19.21 11.47
N GLU A 80 0.35 -18.82 10.24
CA GLU A 80 0.30 -17.43 9.80
C GLU A 80 -1.12 -16.87 9.90
N GLN A 81 -2.13 -17.62 9.46
CA GLN A 81 -3.54 -17.23 9.56
C GLN A 81 -4.00 -17.07 11.01
N LYS A 82 -3.59 -17.99 11.88
CA LYS A 82 -3.87 -17.94 13.33
C LYS A 82 -3.26 -16.67 13.95
N MET A 83 -1.98 -16.40 13.65
CA MET A 83 -1.29 -15.23 14.19
C MET A 83 -1.88 -13.92 13.70
N LEU A 84 -2.26 -13.80 12.42
CA LEU A 84 -3.00 -12.65 11.89
C LEU A 84 -4.30 -12.43 12.66
N THR A 85 -5.05 -13.51 12.94
CA THR A 85 -6.29 -13.43 13.70
C THR A 85 -6.07 -12.97 15.14
N ILE A 86 -5.04 -13.49 15.81
CA ILE A 86 -4.66 -13.10 17.18
C ILE A 86 -4.28 -11.61 17.21
N CYS A 87 -3.41 -11.17 16.30
CA CYS A 87 -2.99 -9.75 16.25
C CYS A 87 -4.19 -8.82 16.00
N LYS A 88 -5.07 -9.16 15.05
CA LYS A 88 -6.29 -8.39 14.80
C LYS A 88 -7.18 -8.29 16.05
N ASN A 89 -7.40 -9.39 16.76
CA ASN A 89 -8.23 -9.39 17.97
C ASN A 89 -7.59 -8.58 19.10
N LYS A 90 -6.25 -8.60 19.22
CA LYS A 90 -5.52 -7.74 20.17
C LYS A 90 -5.68 -6.26 19.84
N ILE A 91 -5.57 -5.86 18.58
CA ILE A 91 -5.81 -4.47 18.15
C ILE A 91 -7.21 -4.00 18.56
N MET A 92 -8.23 -4.85 18.46
CA MET A 92 -9.61 -4.50 18.85
C MET A 92 -9.78 -4.26 20.35
N THR A 93 -8.85 -4.69 21.19
CA THR A 93 -8.86 -4.50 22.65
C THR A 93 -7.88 -3.44 23.13
N CYS A 94 -7.09 -2.85 22.23
CA CYS A 94 -6.15 -1.78 22.57
C CYS A 94 -6.84 -0.42 22.66
N ASN A 95 -6.41 0.37 23.64
CA ASN A 95 -6.84 1.76 23.77
C ASN A 95 -5.81 2.76 23.23
N ARG A 96 -4.57 2.32 23.00
CA ARG A 96 -3.46 3.18 22.55
C ARG A 96 -3.00 2.79 21.15
N ILE A 97 -2.79 3.78 20.31
CA ILE A 97 -2.38 3.61 18.91
C ILE A 97 -1.01 2.92 18.82
N GLU A 98 -0.07 3.24 19.73
CA GLU A 98 1.26 2.62 19.73
C GLU A 98 1.21 1.11 19.97
N GLU A 99 0.28 0.63 20.81
CA GLU A 99 0.07 -0.80 21.03
C GLU A 99 -0.53 -1.46 19.78
N MET A 100 -1.47 -0.79 19.13
CA MET A 100 -2.07 -1.27 17.88
C MET A 100 -1.00 -1.42 16.78
N ILE A 101 -0.10 -0.44 16.64
CA ILE A 101 1.04 -0.49 15.70
C ILE A 101 1.98 -1.66 16.04
N GLY A 102 2.22 -1.95 17.32
CA GLY A 102 3.02 -3.09 17.75
C GLY A 102 2.44 -4.43 17.28
N PHE A 103 1.12 -4.63 17.43
CA PHE A 103 0.44 -5.84 16.94
C PHE A 103 0.35 -5.88 15.41
N GLU A 104 0.19 -4.73 14.75
CA GLU A 104 0.26 -4.62 13.30
C GLU A 104 1.61 -5.08 12.77
N GLY A 105 2.72 -4.63 13.40
CA GLY A 105 4.07 -5.04 13.03
C GLY A 105 4.29 -6.55 13.18
N GLN A 106 3.74 -7.16 14.22
CA GLN A 106 3.75 -8.62 14.37
C GLN A 106 2.94 -9.31 13.26
N ALA A 107 1.75 -8.83 12.96
CA ALA A 107 0.92 -9.35 11.88
C ALA A 107 1.66 -9.26 10.53
N ALA A 108 2.30 -8.12 10.24
CA ALA A 108 3.07 -7.93 9.02
C ALA A 108 4.21 -8.94 8.88
N LYS A 109 4.89 -9.30 9.97
CA LYS A 109 5.95 -10.32 9.97
C LYS A 109 5.41 -11.69 9.52
N TYR A 110 4.29 -12.14 10.08
CA TYR A 110 3.65 -13.40 9.69
C TYR A 110 3.08 -13.35 8.28
N TYR A 111 2.51 -12.22 7.89
CA TYR A 111 2.02 -12.02 6.53
C TYR A 111 3.13 -12.18 5.48
N PHE A 112 4.25 -11.50 5.65
CA PHE A 112 5.37 -11.60 4.72
C PHE A 112 6.05 -12.99 4.75
N LYS A 113 6.08 -13.68 5.91
CA LYS A 113 6.50 -15.08 6.00
C LYS A 113 5.61 -15.99 5.14
N GLY A 114 4.29 -15.79 5.22
CA GLY A 114 3.33 -16.56 4.41
C GLY A 114 3.45 -16.26 2.91
N LEU A 115 3.65 -14.99 2.52
CA LEU A 115 3.90 -14.64 1.11
C LEU A 115 5.19 -15.28 0.59
N ALA A 116 6.26 -15.29 1.40
CA ALA A 116 7.53 -15.94 1.04
C ALA A 116 7.37 -17.44 0.75
N ALA A 117 6.51 -18.12 1.50
CA ALA A 117 6.20 -19.52 1.24
C ALA A 117 5.40 -19.74 -0.06
N CYS A 118 4.62 -18.75 -0.47
CA CYS A 118 3.73 -18.83 -1.64
C CYS A 118 4.33 -18.29 -2.94
N ILE A 119 5.45 -17.57 -2.89
CA ILE A 119 6.10 -17.02 -4.08
C ILE A 119 6.75 -18.13 -4.90
N ASP A 120 6.83 -17.95 -6.21
CA ASP A 120 7.51 -18.91 -7.08
C ASP A 120 8.98 -19.05 -6.67
N LYS A 121 9.48 -20.31 -6.65
CA LYS A 121 10.83 -20.65 -6.17
C LYS A 121 11.95 -20.01 -7.00
N GLU A 122 11.65 -19.64 -8.22
CA GLU A 122 12.58 -18.91 -9.07
C GLU A 122 12.92 -17.52 -8.51
N PHE A 123 11.98 -16.92 -7.74
CA PHE A 123 12.13 -15.61 -7.10
C PHE A 123 12.46 -15.78 -5.61
N SER A 124 13.59 -15.19 -5.19
CA SER A 124 14.00 -15.22 -3.77
C SER A 124 13.32 -14.07 -3.02
N PHE A 125 12.54 -14.40 -1.99
CA PHE A 125 11.95 -13.42 -1.08
C PHE A 125 12.09 -13.90 0.36
N GLN A 126 12.86 -13.20 1.16
CA GLN A 126 13.13 -13.55 2.57
C GLN A 126 12.47 -12.59 3.57
N GLY A 127 11.63 -11.70 3.09
CA GLY A 127 10.95 -10.69 3.89
C GLY A 127 11.09 -9.28 3.34
N ARG A 128 10.44 -8.34 4.02
CA ARG A 128 10.35 -6.95 3.53
C ARG A 128 11.68 -6.20 3.67
N SER A 129 12.23 -5.76 2.54
CA SER A 129 13.32 -4.77 2.45
C SER A 129 12.84 -3.52 1.71
N ARG A 130 13.28 -2.33 2.11
CA ARG A 130 12.70 -1.07 1.59
C ARG A 130 13.70 -0.21 0.83
N ARG A 131 14.82 0.09 1.40
CA ARG A 131 15.81 1.04 0.86
C ARG A 131 17.22 0.52 1.10
N PRO A 132 17.82 -0.12 0.11
CA PRO A 132 17.24 -0.49 -1.19
C PRO A 132 16.36 -1.74 -1.12
N PRO A 133 15.49 -2.00 -2.12
CA PRO A 133 14.85 -3.31 -2.29
C PRO A 133 15.91 -4.34 -2.68
N ARG A 134 15.93 -5.50 -2.00
CA ARG A 134 17.01 -6.48 -2.15
C ARG A 134 16.68 -7.62 -3.12
N ASP A 135 15.44 -7.72 -3.54
CA ASP A 135 14.93 -8.74 -4.44
C ASP A 135 13.81 -8.18 -5.33
N GLU A 136 13.39 -8.98 -6.28
CA GLU A 136 12.43 -8.60 -7.33
C GLU A 136 11.05 -8.28 -6.75
N PHE A 137 10.58 -9.10 -5.79
CA PHE A 137 9.28 -8.85 -5.15
C PHE A 137 9.30 -7.55 -4.35
N ASN A 138 10.36 -7.31 -3.57
CA ASN A 138 10.55 -6.05 -2.86
C ASN A 138 10.64 -4.85 -3.79
N SER A 139 11.26 -5.00 -4.97
CA SER A 139 11.30 -3.97 -6.01
C SER A 139 9.89 -3.58 -6.47
N MET A 140 9.09 -4.58 -6.84
CA MET A 140 7.70 -4.37 -7.29
C MET A 140 6.84 -3.72 -6.22
N ILE A 141 6.81 -4.30 -5.00
CA ILE A 141 5.93 -3.77 -3.95
C ILE A 141 6.37 -2.39 -3.42
N SER A 142 7.67 -2.06 -3.48
CA SER A 142 8.14 -0.72 -3.10
C SER A 142 7.66 0.35 -4.08
N LEU A 143 7.79 0.09 -5.38
CA LEU A 143 7.26 0.96 -6.43
C LEU A 143 5.73 1.04 -6.36
N GLY A 144 5.06 -0.11 -6.25
CA GLY A 144 3.60 -0.17 -6.16
C GLY A 144 3.04 0.60 -4.97
N TYR A 145 3.69 0.54 -3.80
CA TYR A 145 3.28 1.35 -2.64
C TYR A 145 3.48 2.84 -2.85
N SER A 146 4.52 3.25 -3.58
CA SER A 146 4.72 4.66 -3.92
C SER A 146 3.62 5.19 -4.84
N ILE A 147 3.21 4.37 -5.81
CA ILE A 147 2.12 4.70 -6.73
C ILE A 147 0.78 4.74 -5.97
N LEU A 148 0.48 3.70 -5.18
CA LEU A 148 -0.74 3.63 -4.37
C LEU A 148 -0.85 4.82 -3.40
N MET A 149 0.26 5.18 -2.73
CA MET A 149 0.29 6.35 -1.84
C MET A 149 -0.05 7.64 -2.58
N ASN A 150 0.46 7.80 -3.81
CA ASN A 150 0.16 8.97 -4.62
C ASN A 150 -1.32 9.01 -5.06
N GLU A 151 -1.91 7.87 -5.41
CA GLU A 151 -3.35 7.78 -5.72
C GLU A 151 -4.21 8.16 -4.51
N VAL A 152 -3.92 7.57 -3.35
CA VAL A 152 -4.63 7.89 -2.09
C VAL A 152 -4.45 9.37 -1.73
N TYR A 153 -3.25 9.90 -1.86
CA TYR A 153 -2.97 11.32 -1.63
C TYR A 153 -3.87 12.22 -2.48
N CYS A 154 -3.94 11.95 -3.79
CA CYS A 154 -4.79 12.73 -4.71
C CYS A 154 -6.28 12.66 -4.30
N LYS A 155 -6.77 11.49 -3.91
CA LYS A 155 -8.16 11.31 -3.46
C LYS A 155 -8.47 12.04 -2.15
N ILE A 156 -7.53 12.09 -1.21
CA ILE A 156 -7.64 12.86 0.04
C ILE A 156 -7.80 14.35 -0.27
N GLU A 157 -6.92 14.90 -1.11
CA GLU A 157 -6.97 16.29 -1.48
C GLU A 157 -8.25 16.68 -2.24
N MET A 158 -8.69 15.85 -3.20
CA MET A 158 -9.95 16.05 -3.91
C MET A 158 -11.16 16.15 -2.97
N ARG A 159 -11.07 15.57 -1.77
CA ARG A 159 -12.08 15.68 -0.71
C ARG A 159 -11.86 16.86 0.23
N GLY A 160 -10.88 17.71 -0.05
CA GLY A 160 -10.56 18.92 0.74
C GLY A 160 -9.95 18.62 2.10
N LEU A 161 -9.39 17.41 2.28
CA LEU A 161 -8.62 17.01 3.45
C LEU A 161 -7.13 17.30 3.24
N ASN A 162 -6.38 17.44 4.34
CA ASN A 162 -4.93 17.57 4.28
C ASN A 162 -4.26 16.19 4.39
N PRO A 163 -3.50 15.75 3.38
CA PRO A 163 -2.86 14.43 3.39
C PRO A 163 -1.72 14.29 4.40
N TYR A 164 -1.27 15.39 5.00
CA TYR A 164 -0.22 15.37 6.02
C TYR A 164 -0.75 15.23 7.46
N PHE A 165 -2.05 15.36 7.69
CA PHE A 165 -2.68 15.24 9.01
C PHE A 165 -3.19 13.81 9.21
N GLY A 166 -2.28 12.89 9.53
CA GLY A 166 -2.58 11.49 9.83
C GLY A 166 -3.09 11.26 11.26
N PHE A 167 -3.44 10.01 11.56
CA PHE A 167 -3.97 9.57 12.84
C PHE A 167 -3.23 8.37 13.42
N ILE A 168 -2.55 7.57 12.57
CA ILE A 168 -1.82 6.37 12.98
C ILE A 168 -0.31 6.66 13.04
N HIS A 169 0.23 7.15 11.92
CA HIS A 169 1.64 7.50 11.84
C HIS A 169 1.87 8.87 12.48
N ARG A 170 2.93 8.98 13.28
CA ARG A 170 3.35 10.26 13.84
C ARG A 170 3.73 11.23 12.74
N ASP A 171 3.48 12.51 12.99
CA ASP A 171 3.86 13.57 12.06
C ASP A 171 5.35 13.50 11.73
N ALA A 172 5.65 13.58 10.45
CA ALA A 172 7.01 13.60 9.94
C ALA A 172 7.12 14.62 8.81
N GLU A 173 8.20 15.39 8.81
CA GLU A 173 8.45 16.38 7.77
C GLU A 173 8.44 15.73 6.39
N LYS A 174 7.75 16.37 5.45
CA LYS A 174 7.67 15.94 4.04
C LYS A 174 7.02 14.56 3.82
N HIS A 175 6.37 13.98 4.86
CA HIS A 175 5.73 12.69 4.75
C HIS A 175 4.20 12.82 4.90
N PRO A 176 3.39 12.45 3.88
CA PRO A 176 1.93 12.55 3.93
C PRO A 176 1.35 11.42 4.79
N THR A 177 1.26 11.67 6.10
CA THR A 177 0.89 10.65 7.11
C THR A 177 -0.52 10.13 6.93
N LEU A 178 -1.51 10.98 6.59
CA LEU A 178 -2.87 10.50 6.30
C LEU A 178 -2.92 9.60 5.06
N ALA A 179 -2.14 9.94 4.02
CA ALA A 179 -2.08 9.09 2.84
C ALA A 179 -1.45 7.72 3.18
N SER A 180 -0.44 7.71 4.04
CA SER A 180 0.15 6.47 4.57
C SER A 180 -0.85 5.66 5.38
N ASP A 181 -1.62 6.30 6.26
CA ASP A 181 -2.66 5.64 7.06
C ASP A 181 -3.73 5.01 6.18
N MET A 182 -4.28 5.80 5.26
CA MET A 182 -5.40 5.37 4.42
C MET A 182 -5.02 4.30 3.39
N MET A 183 -3.76 4.22 2.96
CA MET A 183 -3.33 3.18 2.03
C MET A 183 -3.12 1.81 2.70
N GLU A 184 -3.05 1.75 4.03
CA GLU A 184 -2.70 0.51 4.76
C GLU A 184 -3.64 -0.65 4.41
N GLU A 185 -4.93 -0.42 4.36
CA GLU A 185 -5.90 -1.47 4.04
C GLU A 185 -5.81 -1.96 2.58
N TRP A 186 -5.26 -1.15 1.66
CA TRP A 186 -5.21 -1.43 0.24
C TRP A 186 -3.91 -2.10 -0.22
N ARG A 187 -2.84 -2.01 0.55
CA ARG A 187 -1.51 -2.54 0.18
C ARG A 187 -1.58 -4.00 -0.27
N ALA A 188 -2.18 -4.87 0.54
CA ALA A 188 -2.21 -6.29 0.27
C ALA A 188 -3.04 -6.64 -0.98
N VAL A 189 -4.25 -6.08 -1.10
CA VAL A 189 -5.20 -6.46 -2.15
C VAL A 189 -4.93 -5.81 -3.50
N ILE A 190 -4.23 -4.67 -3.52
CA ILE A 190 -3.86 -3.98 -4.76
C ILE A 190 -2.43 -4.34 -5.14
N VAL A 191 -1.45 -4.00 -4.32
CA VAL A 191 -0.04 -4.08 -4.70
C VAL A 191 0.52 -5.49 -4.54
N ASP A 192 0.43 -6.07 -3.33
CA ASP A 192 1.04 -7.38 -3.08
C ASP A 192 0.39 -8.47 -3.92
N ALA A 193 -0.95 -8.46 -4.00
CA ALA A 193 -1.68 -9.43 -4.81
C ALA A 193 -1.35 -9.30 -6.31
N THR A 194 -1.10 -8.07 -6.82
CA THR A 194 -0.68 -7.86 -8.21
C THR A 194 0.73 -8.39 -8.44
N ALA A 195 1.70 -8.06 -7.59
CA ALA A 195 3.07 -8.54 -7.69
C ALA A 195 3.14 -10.08 -7.61
N MET A 196 2.45 -10.69 -6.63
CA MET A 196 2.35 -12.14 -6.50
C MET A 196 1.70 -12.80 -7.72
N SER A 197 0.65 -12.19 -8.27
CA SER A 197 -0.03 -12.71 -9.47
C SER A 197 0.91 -12.71 -10.67
N MET A 198 1.69 -11.66 -10.85
CA MET A 198 2.62 -11.55 -11.99
C MET A 198 3.79 -12.52 -11.89
N ILE A 199 4.37 -12.67 -10.70
CA ILE A 199 5.46 -13.63 -10.47
C ILE A 199 4.96 -15.06 -10.64
N ASN A 200 3.92 -15.44 -9.91
CA ASN A 200 3.40 -16.81 -9.94
C ASN A 200 2.70 -17.18 -11.27
N GLY A 201 2.27 -16.18 -12.03
CA GLY A 201 1.69 -16.34 -13.37
C GLY A 201 2.71 -16.21 -14.51
N HIS A 202 4.01 -16.07 -14.19
CA HIS A 202 5.10 -15.90 -15.16
C HIS A 202 4.88 -14.71 -16.13
N GLU A 203 4.10 -13.71 -15.70
CA GLU A 203 3.90 -12.46 -16.47
C GLU A 203 5.13 -11.54 -16.39
N ILE A 204 5.97 -11.73 -15.37
CA ILE A 204 7.25 -11.05 -15.18
C ILE A 204 8.31 -12.09 -14.86
N GLN A 205 9.53 -11.89 -15.36
CA GLN A 205 10.64 -12.84 -15.30
C GLN A 205 11.90 -12.13 -14.79
N LYS A 206 12.94 -12.88 -14.45
CA LYS A 206 14.20 -12.38 -13.88
C LYS A 206 14.87 -11.32 -14.75
N GLU A 207 14.83 -11.47 -16.08
CA GLU A 207 15.37 -10.53 -17.06
C GLU A 207 14.71 -9.15 -17.05
N HIS A 208 13.52 -9.04 -16.42
CA HIS A 208 12.85 -7.76 -16.22
C HIS A 208 13.39 -6.98 -15.01
N PHE A 209 14.47 -7.47 -14.38
CA PHE A 209 15.10 -6.82 -13.23
C PHE A 209 16.59 -6.67 -13.43
N ASN A 210 17.15 -5.60 -12.87
CA ASN A 210 18.58 -5.32 -12.81
C ASN A 210 19.03 -5.21 -11.36
N PHE A 211 20.18 -5.84 -11.09
CA PHE A 211 20.94 -5.63 -9.86
C PHE A 211 22.10 -4.71 -10.20
N SER A 212 22.07 -3.46 -9.73
CA SER A 212 23.13 -2.51 -9.98
C SER A 212 24.27 -2.70 -8.98
N MET A 213 25.53 -2.63 -9.45
CA MET A 213 26.70 -2.57 -8.60
C MET A 213 26.93 -1.15 -8.04
N ASP A 214 26.51 -0.12 -8.77
CA ASP A 214 26.72 1.28 -8.42
C ASP A 214 25.65 1.78 -7.44
N GLU A 215 24.42 1.28 -7.57
CA GLU A 215 23.30 1.54 -6.64
C GLU A 215 22.83 0.20 -6.08
N PRO A 216 23.19 -0.15 -4.82
CA PRO A 216 22.82 -1.44 -4.27
C PRO A 216 21.30 -1.58 -4.20
N GLY A 217 20.76 -2.56 -4.93
CA GLY A 217 19.32 -2.85 -4.98
C GLY A 217 18.90 -3.59 -6.25
N CYS A 218 17.68 -4.10 -6.21
CA CYS A 218 17.01 -4.72 -7.32
C CYS A 218 15.99 -3.74 -7.91
N TYR A 219 16.08 -3.45 -9.20
CA TYR A 219 15.20 -2.48 -9.87
C TYR A 219 14.63 -3.06 -11.16
N LEU A 220 13.39 -2.68 -11.48
CA LEU A 220 12.77 -3.04 -12.75
C LEU A 220 13.52 -2.43 -13.94
N THR A 221 13.75 -3.21 -14.98
CA THR A 221 14.17 -2.71 -16.29
C THR A 221 13.05 -1.85 -16.91
N ARG A 222 13.33 -1.16 -18.02
CA ARG A 222 12.32 -0.36 -18.73
C ARG A 222 11.12 -1.20 -19.16
N ASP A 223 11.36 -2.41 -19.64
CA ASP A 223 10.30 -3.32 -20.11
C ASP A 223 9.54 -3.93 -18.92
N GLY A 224 10.24 -4.38 -17.87
CA GLY A 224 9.63 -4.82 -16.62
C GLY A 224 8.75 -3.75 -15.99
N LEU A 225 9.22 -2.50 -15.97
CA LEU A 225 8.45 -1.36 -15.47
C LEU A 225 7.16 -1.15 -16.27
N LYS A 226 7.24 -1.19 -17.61
CA LYS A 226 6.07 -1.05 -18.50
C LYS A 226 5.04 -2.15 -18.26
N ILE A 227 5.48 -3.40 -18.15
CA ILE A 227 4.60 -4.55 -17.88
C ILE A 227 3.93 -4.39 -16.52
N TYR A 228 4.70 -4.05 -15.48
CA TYR A 228 4.18 -3.88 -14.13
C TYR A 228 3.18 -2.73 -14.01
N LEU A 229 3.51 -1.55 -14.58
CA LEU A 229 2.62 -0.39 -14.55
C LEU A 229 1.30 -0.66 -15.26
N ASN A 230 1.31 -1.31 -16.42
CA ASN A 230 0.11 -1.70 -17.15
C ASN A 230 -0.79 -2.64 -16.33
N LYS A 231 -0.18 -3.59 -15.60
CA LYS A 231 -0.93 -4.52 -14.74
C LYS A 231 -1.53 -3.81 -13.54
N LEU A 232 -0.75 -2.93 -12.90
CA LEU A 232 -1.19 -2.16 -11.74
C LEU A 232 -2.32 -1.19 -12.12
N GLU A 233 -2.21 -0.50 -13.25
CA GLU A 233 -3.27 0.37 -13.79
C GLU A 233 -4.57 -0.39 -14.03
N ARG A 234 -4.52 -1.55 -14.68
CA ARG A 234 -5.67 -2.44 -14.83
C ARG A 234 -6.27 -2.85 -13.49
N LYS A 235 -5.42 -3.06 -12.47
CA LYS A 235 -5.87 -3.38 -11.12
C LYS A 235 -6.63 -2.22 -10.48
N PHE A 236 -6.18 -0.98 -10.64
CA PHE A 236 -6.90 0.21 -10.16
C PHE A 236 -8.25 0.41 -10.85
N GLN A 237 -8.34 0.06 -12.13
CA GLN A 237 -9.57 0.19 -12.91
C GLN A 237 -10.53 -1.00 -12.78
N THR A 238 -10.11 -2.09 -12.10
CA THR A 238 -10.94 -3.28 -11.94
C THR A 238 -12.08 -2.99 -10.97
N GLU A 239 -13.30 -3.13 -11.44
CA GLU A 239 -14.49 -3.07 -10.59
C GLU A 239 -14.51 -4.24 -9.60
N VAL A 240 -14.61 -3.95 -8.33
CA VAL A 240 -14.66 -4.94 -7.26
C VAL A 240 -15.78 -4.58 -6.28
N ARG A 241 -16.63 -5.54 -5.97
CA ARG A 241 -17.63 -5.37 -4.92
C ARG A 241 -16.94 -5.45 -3.56
N TYR A 242 -16.62 -4.29 -2.98
CA TYR A 242 -16.07 -4.17 -1.64
C TYR A 242 -17.08 -3.52 -0.72
N LEU A 243 -17.54 -4.23 0.31
CA LEU A 243 -18.59 -3.75 1.25
C LEU A 243 -19.83 -3.17 0.55
N LYS A 244 -20.24 -3.74 -0.60
CA LYS A 244 -21.34 -3.28 -1.47
C LYS A 244 -21.01 -2.05 -2.36
N TYR A 245 -19.80 -1.53 -2.35
CA TYR A 245 -19.33 -0.49 -3.27
C TYR A 245 -18.77 -1.08 -4.56
N VAL A 246 -18.75 -0.28 -5.63
CA VAL A 246 -18.62 -0.78 -7.01
C VAL A 246 -17.18 -1.11 -7.39
N ASP A 247 -16.20 -0.29 -7.00
CA ASP A 247 -14.79 -0.47 -7.36
C ASP A 247 -13.81 0.10 -6.33
N TYR A 248 -12.52 -0.13 -6.52
CA TYR A 248 -11.48 0.43 -5.67
C TYR A 248 -11.39 1.95 -5.78
N ALA A 249 -11.62 2.51 -6.96
CA ALA A 249 -11.54 3.95 -7.18
C ALA A 249 -12.68 4.69 -6.45
N VAL A 250 -13.82 4.04 -6.23
CA VAL A 250 -14.95 4.59 -5.47
C VAL A 250 -14.74 4.41 -3.96
N SER A 251 -14.00 3.39 -3.56
CA SER A 251 -13.76 3.07 -2.14
C SER A 251 -12.71 3.97 -1.47
N PHE A 252 -11.89 4.66 -2.24
CA PHE A 252 -10.91 5.63 -1.73
C PHE A 252 -11.53 6.96 -1.28
#